data_24cc9244492eb351cb529f6aa6858d7d
#
_entry.id   24cc9244492eb351cb529f6aa6858d7d
#
_cell.length_a   1.000
_cell.length_b   1.000
_cell.length_c   1.000
_cell.angle_alpha   90.00
_cell.angle_beta   90.00
_cell.angle_gamma   90.00
#
_symmetry.space_group_name_H-M   'P 1'
#
loop_
_entity.id
_entity.type
_entity.pdbx_description
1 polymer ?
#
loop_
_entity_poly.entity_id
_entity_poly.type
_entity_poly.pdbx_seq_one_letter_code
_entity_poly.pdbx_strand_id
1 'polypeptide(L)'
;MPRILIVKTSSLGDVVHNCPAVTDIARHLPGAVIDWVVEESFAEVVALHRSVRRVIPVAVRRWRGALGRASTWSELAALRRRLRSEPYDYVVDSQGLVKSALIGWMARGLRHGFDRESAREPFAARFYDARHAVPTGLHAVERNRRLAAAALGYAVEDGGDYGLRAANSLPIEVRSPFALFLTMTSRDDKLWAEEQWRSLGAKLAARGIQCLLPWGREEERRRCARIAVAPGHSRSGPN
;
A
#
# COMPACT_ATOMS: atom_id res chain seq x y z
N MET A 1 19.25 9.33 15.40
CA MET A 1 17.89 8.90 15.00
C MET A 1 18.04 8.04 13.77
N PRO A 2 17.62 6.77 13.78
CA PRO A 2 17.82 5.88 12.65
C PRO A 2 16.92 6.30 11.45
N ARG A 3 17.51 6.20 10.28
CA ARG A 3 16.83 6.47 9.00
C ARG A 3 16.49 5.15 8.34
N ILE A 4 15.21 4.93 8.10
CA ILE A 4 14.68 3.65 7.64
C ILE A 4 13.95 3.84 6.32
N LEU A 5 14.32 3.04 5.32
CA LEU A 5 13.60 2.94 4.06
C LEU A 5 12.76 1.67 4.07
N ILE A 6 11.45 1.82 3.94
CA ILE A 6 10.54 0.70 3.73
C ILE A 6 10.33 0.51 2.23
N VAL A 7 10.45 -0.72 1.75
CA VAL A 7 10.15 -1.08 0.37
C VAL A 7 8.96 -2.03 0.36
N LYS A 8 7.78 -1.49 0.03
CA LYS A 8 6.53 -2.24 -0.18
C LYS A 8 5.74 -1.56 -1.27
N THR A 9 5.82 -2.10 -2.49
CA THR A 9 5.36 -1.37 -3.69
C THR A 9 3.91 -1.67 -4.05
N SER A 10 3.42 -2.88 -3.86
CA SER A 10 2.08 -3.34 -4.31
C SER A 10 1.70 -4.68 -3.67
N SER A 11 0.44 -5.13 -3.70
CA SER A 11 -0.78 -4.43 -4.14
C SER A 11 -1.31 -3.48 -3.07
N LEU A 12 -2.48 -2.81 -3.29
CA LEU A 12 -3.09 -1.91 -2.30
C LEU A 12 -3.26 -2.60 -0.93
N GLY A 13 -3.85 -3.81 -0.92
CA GLY A 13 -4.02 -4.58 0.32
C GLY A 13 -2.68 -4.89 1.00
N ASP A 14 -1.64 -5.26 0.24
CA ASP A 14 -0.31 -5.53 0.80
C ASP A 14 0.33 -4.26 1.38
N VAL A 15 0.08 -3.09 0.77
CA VAL A 15 0.54 -1.78 1.28
C VAL A 15 -0.15 -1.47 2.60
N VAL A 16 -1.47 -1.61 2.67
CA VAL A 16 -2.24 -1.40 3.92
C VAL A 16 -1.80 -2.39 5.00
N HIS A 17 -1.60 -3.67 4.65
CA HIS A 17 -1.10 -4.70 5.59
C HIS A 17 0.32 -4.42 6.11
N ASN A 18 1.05 -3.51 5.49
CA ASN A 18 2.38 -3.12 5.98
C ASN A 18 2.34 -1.93 6.97
N CYS A 19 1.23 -1.21 7.04
CA CYS A 19 1.08 -0.05 7.94
C CYS A 19 1.37 -0.38 9.41
N PRO A 20 0.88 -1.49 9.98
CA PRO A 20 1.18 -1.83 11.37
C PRO A 20 2.67 -2.03 11.65
N ALA A 21 3.43 -2.57 10.70
CA ALA A 21 4.88 -2.69 10.86
C ALA A 21 5.57 -1.32 10.97
N VAL A 22 5.10 -0.34 10.19
CA VAL A 22 5.62 1.04 10.25
C VAL A 22 5.23 1.75 11.56
N THR A 23 4.03 1.47 12.06
CA THR A 23 3.62 1.98 13.39
C THR A 23 4.46 1.37 14.51
N ASP A 24 4.74 0.06 14.45
CA ASP A 24 5.60 -0.61 15.42
C ASP A 24 7.03 -0.03 15.40
N ILE A 25 7.59 0.20 14.22
CA ILE A 25 8.90 0.84 14.09
C ILE A 25 8.92 2.20 14.82
N ALA A 26 7.93 3.04 14.55
CA ALA A 26 7.86 4.37 15.17
C ALA A 26 7.67 4.30 16.69
N ARG A 27 7.00 3.26 17.20
CA ARG A 27 6.80 3.03 18.64
C ARG A 27 8.07 2.56 19.32
N HIS A 28 8.77 1.58 18.74
CA HIS A 28 9.96 0.98 19.35
C HIS A 28 11.25 1.78 19.12
N LEU A 29 11.29 2.62 18.08
CA LEU A 29 12.42 3.47 17.75
C LEU A 29 11.97 4.94 17.72
N PRO A 30 11.72 5.57 18.88
CA PRO A 30 11.29 6.97 18.94
C PRO A 30 12.27 7.88 18.22
N GLY A 31 11.72 8.73 17.34
CA GLY A 31 12.52 9.62 16.50
C GLY A 31 13.06 8.97 15.21
N ALA A 32 12.73 7.73 14.91
CA ALA A 32 13.08 7.13 13.61
C ALA A 32 12.50 7.94 12.46
N VAL A 33 13.30 8.15 11.43
CA VAL A 33 12.91 8.84 10.20
C VAL A 33 12.58 7.79 9.15
N ILE A 34 11.28 7.64 8.82
CA ILE A 34 10.79 6.56 7.97
C ILE A 34 10.38 7.12 6.61
N ASP A 35 11.03 6.64 5.55
CA ASP A 35 10.63 6.86 4.16
C ASP A 35 10.06 5.56 3.59
N TRP A 36 9.10 5.65 2.65
CA TRP A 36 8.46 4.48 2.08
C TRP A 36 8.40 4.54 0.55
N VAL A 37 8.94 3.51 -0.09
CA VAL A 37 8.85 3.32 -1.55
C VAL A 37 7.59 2.52 -1.89
N VAL A 38 6.72 3.11 -2.70
CA VAL A 38 5.42 2.53 -3.07
C VAL A 38 5.08 2.85 -4.53
N GLU A 39 4.27 2.01 -5.18
CA GLU A 39 3.74 2.28 -6.53
C GLU A 39 2.94 3.60 -6.53
N GLU A 40 3.12 4.43 -7.57
CA GLU A 40 2.52 5.77 -7.68
C GLU A 40 1.01 5.79 -7.39
N SER A 41 0.28 4.75 -7.83
CA SER A 41 -1.16 4.61 -7.60
C SER A 41 -1.57 4.40 -6.14
N PHE A 42 -0.63 4.15 -5.22
CA PHE A 42 -0.91 3.94 -3.79
C PHE A 42 -0.21 4.97 -2.90
N ALA A 43 0.44 5.97 -3.51
CA ALA A 43 1.23 6.97 -2.78
C ALA A 43 0.37 7.76 -1.77
N GLU A 44 -0.86 8.11 -2.14
CA GLU A 44 -1.79 8.87 -1.29
C GLU A 44 -2.19 8.08 -0.04
N VAL A 45 -2.38 6.77 -0.16
CA VAL A 45 -2.70 5.91 1.00
C VAL A 45 -1.54 5.88 1.99
N VAL A 46 -0.30 5.76 1.50
CA VAL A 46 0.89 5.79 2.36
C VAL A 46 1.10 7.16 2.98
N ALA A 47 0.74 8.24 2.27
CA ALA A 47 0.82 9.61 2.79
C ALA A 47 -0.11 9.87 4.00
N LEU A 48 -1.16 9.06 4.15
CA LEU A 48 -2.03 9.12 5.34
C LEU A 48 -1.37 8.55 6.60
N HIS A 49 -0.26 7.81 6.46
CA HIS A 49 0.39 7.19 7.63
C HIS A 49 1.17 8.21 8.44
N ARG A 50 0.81 8.39 9.72
CA ARG A 50 1.32 9.45 10.62
C ARG A 50 2.84 9.43 10.85
N SER A 51 3.48 8.26 10.71
CA SER A 51 4.90 8.06 10.99
C SER A 51 5.77 8.05 9.72
N VAL A 52 5.18 8.16 8.53
CA VAL A 52 5.93 8.25 7.28
C VAL A 52 6.31 9.71 7.01
N ARG A 53 7.61 9.97 6.95
CA ARG A 53 8.13 11.31 6.63
C ARG A 53 7.98 11.62 5.15
N ARG A 54 8.36 10.68 4.29
CA ARG A 54 8.43 10.87 2.85
C ARG A 54 7.96 9.64 2.11
N VAL A 55 7.00 9.83 1.21
CA VAL A 55 6.58 8.84 0.23
C VAL A 55 7.44 8.97 -1.02
N ILE A 56 7.97 7.85 -1.52
CA ILE A 56 8.80 7.79 -2.73
C ILE A 56 8.03 6.95 -3.77
N PRO A 57 7.28 7.61 -4.67
CA PRO A 57 6.51 6.89 -5.68
C PRO A 57 7.43 6.27 -6.73
N VAL A 58 7.05 5.07 -7.17
CA VAL A 58 7.67 4.33 -8.27
C VAL A 58 6.59 3.86 -9.25
N ALA A 59 6.93 3.74 -10.52
CA ALA A 59 6.00 3.37 -11.59
C ALA A 59 6.40 2.01 -12.21
N VAL A 60 6.64 0.99 -11.39
CA VAL A 60 7.17 -0.31 -11.84
C VAL A 60 6.27 -0.96 -12.89
N ARG A 61 4.94 -0.83 -12.76
CA ARG A 61 3.98 -1.36 -13.73
C ARG A 61 4.16 -0.71 -15.11
N ARG A 62 4.29 0.62 -15.14
CA ARG A 62 4.48 1.40 -16.35
C ARG A 62 5.87 1.16 -16.97
N TRP A 63 6.91 1.12 -16.15
CA TRP A 63 8.28 0.87 -16.62
C TRP A 63 8.43 -0.48 -17.29
N ARG A 64 7.79 -1.54 -16.75
CA ARG A 64 7.84 -2.88 -17.36
C ARG A 64 7.32 -2.91 -18.81
N GLY A 65 6.31 -2.10 -19.13
CA GLY A 65 5.74 -1.98 -20.48
C GLY A 65 6.50 -1.01 -21.38
N ALA A 66 7.53 -0.31 -20.86
CA ALA A 66 8.17 0.81 -21.56
C ALA A 66 9.73 0.80 -21.47
N LEU A 67 10.34 -0.38 -21.30
CA LEU A 67 11.80 -0.51 -21.15
C LEU A 67 12.60 0.00 -22.34
N GLY A 68 12.01 0.03 -23.55
CA GLY A 68 12.63 0.61 -24.74
C GLY A 68 12.62 2.15 -24.79
N ARG A 69 11.97 2.82 -23.84
CA ARG A 69 11.85 4.28 -23.84
C ARG A 69 12.95 4.93 -23.00
N ALA A 70 13.64 5.95 -23.55
CA ALA A 70 14.64 6.71 -22.82
C ALA A 70 14.10 7.38 -21.56
N SER A 71 12.82 7.80 -21.56
CA SER A 71 12.15 8.38 -20.39
C SER A 71 12.11 7.41 -19.19
N THR A 72 11.91 6.11 -19.42
CA THR A 72 11.94 5.09 -18.35
C THR A 72 13.30 5.04 -17.65
N TRP A 73 14.38 5.08 -18.42
CA TRP A 73 15.74 5.08 -17.86
C TRP A 73 16.07 6.38 -17.14
N SER A 74 15.58 7.52 -17.65
CA SER A 74 15.69 8.80 -16.96
C SER A 74 14.98 8.79 -15.61
N GLU A 75 13.75 8.25 -15.53
CA GLU A 75 13.01 8.09 -14.28
C GLU A 75 13.71 7.15 -13.31
N LEU A 76 14.23 6.02 -13.75
CA LEU A 76 15.01 5.09 -12.94
C LEU A 76 16.30 5.75 -12.40
N ALA A 77 16.98 6.53 -13.22
CA ALA A 77 18.17 7.29 -12.79
C ALA A 77 17.79 8.37 -11.75
N ALA A 78 16.65 9.04 -11.92
CA ALA A 78 16.13 10.01 -10.97
C ALA A 78 15.73 9.33 -9.64
N LEU A 79 15.06 8.18 -9.69
CA LEU A 79 14.78 7.37 -8.50
C LEU A 79 16.05 7.00 -7.75
N ARG A 80 17.05 6.48 -8.47
CA ARG A 80 18.34 6.12 -7.86
C ARG A 80 19.02 7.33 -7.20
N ARG A 81 19.05 8.49 -7.86
CA ARG A 81 19.57 9.73 -7.24
C ARG A 81 18.81 10.07 -5.96
N ARG A 82 17.48 10.00 -5.99
CA ARG A 82 16.61 10.29 -4.83
C ARG A 82 16.86 9.32 -3.67
N LEU A 83 17.01 8.02 -3.95
CA LEU A 83 17.27 6.99 -2.94
C LEU A 83 18.70 7.07 -2.38
N ARG A 84 19.62 7.72 -3.08
CA ARG A 84 21.02 7.90 -2.67
C ARG A 84 21.34 9.29 -2.13
N SER A 85 20.40 10.23 -2.18
CA SER A 85 20.59 11.60 -1.70
C SER A 85 20.92 11.65 -0.21
N GLU A 86 20.38 10.71 0.56
CA GLU A 86 20.59 10.57 1.98
C GLU A 86 20.84 9.08 2.30
N PRO A 87 21.82 8.73 3.14
CA PRO A 87 22.03 7.34 3.54
C PRO A 87 20.91 6.90 4.49
N TYR A 88 20.54 5.63 4.41
CA TYR A 88 19.67 4.95 5.36
C TYR A 88 20.51 4.03 6.24
N ASP A 89 20.16 3.92 7.51
CA ASP A 89 20.75 2.91 8.39
C ASP A 89 20.19 1.53 8.03
N TYR A 90 18.87 1.48 7.70
CA TYR A 90 18.16 0.26 7.36
C TYR A 90 17.31 0.45 6.09
N VAL A 91 17.39 -0.54 5.20
CA VAL A 91 16.48 -0.68 4.05
C VAL A 91 15.72 -1.98 4.22
N VAL A 92 14.44 -1.92 4.55
CA VAL A 92 13.61 -3.10 4.86
C VAL A 92 12.67 -3.39 3.69
N ASP A 93 12.94 -4.48 2.97
CA ASP A 93 12.06 -4.97 1.89
C ASP A 93 11.06 -5.99 2.44
N SER A 94 9.84 -5.55 2.72
CA SER A 94 8.73 -6.40 3.15
C SER A 94 7.90 -6.94 1.99
N GLN A 95 8.28 -6.67 0.73
CA GLN A 95 7.63 -7.22 -0.45
C GLN A 95 8.12 -8.63 -0.80
N GLY A 96 9.44 -8.87 -0.69
CA GLY A 96 10.04 -10.15 -0.98
C GLY A 96 10.00 -10.58 -2.45
N LEU A 97 10.05 -9.62 -3.39
CA LEU A 97 10.10 -9.84 -4.83
C LEU A 97 11.41 -9.29 -5.40
N VAL A 98 11.92 -9.88 -6.48
CA VAL A 98 13.15 -9.42 -7.15
C VAL A 98 13.07 -7.92 -7.52
N LYS A 99 11.92 -7.49 -8.02
CA LYS A 99 11.71 -6.08 -8.38
C LYS A 99 11.85 -5.12 -7.20
N SER A 100 11.35 -5.49 -6.02
CA SER A 100 11.47 -4.67 -4.81
C SER A 100 12.87 -4.73 -4.24
N ALA A 101 13.50 -5.88 -4.28
CA ALA A 101 14.87 -6.06 -3.87
C ALA A 101 15.85 -5.20 -4.72
N LEU A 102 15.63 -5.11 -6.03
CA LEU A 102 16.40 -4.23 -6.92
C LEU A 102 16.17 -2.74 -6.58
N ILE A 103 14.97 -2.34 -6.20
CA ILE A 103 14.70 -0.98 -5.74
C ILE A 103 15.47 -0.71 -4.44
N GLY A 104 15.40 -1.62 -3.46
CA GLY A 104 16.17 -1.53 -2.22
C GLY A 104 17.70 -1.45 -2.48
N TRP A 105 18.19 -2.18 -3.46
CA TRP A 105 19.60 -2.16 -3.87
C TRP A 105 20.05 -0.81 -4.45
N MET A 106 19.14 0.00 -4.98
CA MET A 106 19.47 1.36 -5.43
C MET A 106 19.76 2.32 -4.28
N ALA A 107 19.24 2.07 -3.07
CA ALA A 107 19.48 2.89 -1.89
C ALA A 107 20.88 2.62 -1.27
N ARG A 108 21.32 3.51 -0.40
CA ARG A 108 22.47 3.32 0.48
C ARG A 108 21.98 2.94 1.87
N GLY A 109 22.41 1.80 2.39
CA GLY A 109 22.05 1.31 3.70
C GLY A 109 22.10 -0.20 3.78
N LEU A 110 22.02 -0.75 5.00
CA LEU A 110 21.99 -2.19 5.25
C LEU A 110 20.61 -2.73 4.82
N ARG A 111 20.62 -3.66 3.87
CA ARG A 111 19.39 -4.20 3.26
C ARG A 111 18.94 -5.44 4.00
N HIS A 112 17.75 -5.35 4.57
CA HIS A 112 17.05 -6.41 5.26
C HIS A 112 15.87 -6.90 4.43
N GLY A 113 15.65 -8.20 4.40
CA GLY A 113 14.50 -8.82 3.76
C GLY A 113 14.29 -10.25 4.22
N PHE A 114 13.30 -10.90 3.64
CA PHE A 114 13.01 -12.30 3.89
C PHE A 114 14.16 -13.18 3.40
N ASP A 115 14.41 -14.30 4.11
CA ASP A 115 15.30 -15.33 3.62
C ASP A 115 14.71 -16.05 2.38
N ARG A 116 15.43 -17.03 1.86
CA ARG A 116 15.05 -17.76 0.65
C ARG A 116 13.73 -18.51 0.79
N GLU A 117 13.45 -19.04 1.97
CA GLU A 117 12.26 -19.86 2.25
C GLU A 117 11.03 -18.99 2.54
N SER A 118 11.25 -17.83 3.12
CA SER A 118 10.19 -16.88 3.49
C SER A 118 9.85 -15.89 2.37
N ALA A 119 10.78 -15.61 1.44
CA ALA A 119 10.56 -14.66 0.35
C ALA A 119 9.52 -15.18 -0.64
N ARG A 120 8.69 -14.27 -1.17
CA ARG A 120 7.70 -14.61 -2.20
C ARG A 120 8.37 -15.07 -3.51
N GLU A 121 9.51 -14.47 -3.84
CA GLU A 121 10.44 -14.92 -4.88
C GLU A 121 11.78 -15.25 -4.21
N PRO A 122 12.17 -16.52 -4.09
CA PRO A 122 13.39 -16.95 -3.38
C PRO A 122 14.68 -16.27 -3.84
N PHE A 123 14.71 -15.86 -5.11
CA PHE A 123 15.85 -15.17 -5.68
C PHE A 123 16.07 -13.76 -5.10
N ALA A 124 15.01 -13.10 -4.59
CA ALA A 124 15.09 -11.79 -3.96
C ALA A 124 16.08 -11.77 -2.77
N ALA A 125 16.18 -12.89 -2.03
CA ALA A 125 17.06 -13.02 -0.89
C ALA A 125 18.56 -12.78 -1.21
N ARG A 126 18.97 -12.89 -2.47
CA ARG A 126 20.36 -12.62 -2.90
C ARG A 126 20.75 -11.14 -2.83
N PHE A 127 19.77 -10.24 -2.80
CA PHE A 127 19.99 -8.80 -2.78
C PHE A 127 20.04 -8.22 -1.36
N TYR A 128 19.77 -9.03 -0.32
CA TYR A 128 19.76 -8.58 1.08
C TYR A 128 21.09 -8.91 1.77
N ASP A 129 21.56 -7.96 2.55
CA ASP A 129 22.73 -8.11 3.40
C ASP A 129 22.39 -8.95 4.65
N ALA A 130 21.21 -8.68 5.24
CA ALA A 130 20.63 -9.44 6.33
C ALA A 130 19.31 -10.10 5.90
N ARG A 131 19.18 -11.39 6.18
CA ARG A 131 18.03 -12.22 5.78
C ARG A 131 17.35 -12.77 7.02
N HIS A 132 16.02 -12.69 7.03
CA HIS A 132 15.23 -13.07 8.20
C HIS A 132 14.24 -14.17 7.85
N ALA A 133 14.26 -15.25 8.62
CA ALA A 133 13.28 -16.32 8.54
C ALA A 133 11.97 -15.86 9.17
N VAL A 134 10.90 -15.83 8.37
CA VAL A 134 9.55 -15.48 8.82
C VAL A 134 8.58 -16.51 8.27
N PRO A 135 7.81 -17.23 9.11
CA PRO A 135 6.92 -18.29 8.66
C PRO A 135 5.94 -17.82 7.59
N THR A 136 5.80 -18.60 6.52
CA THR A 136 4.95 -18.25 5.36
C THR A 136 3.47 -18.43 5.64
N GLY A 137 3.09 -19.28 6.59
CA GLY A 137 1.69 -19.53 6.98
C GLY A 137 1.03 -18.40 7.81
N LEU A 138 1.78 -17.40 8.22
CA LEU A 138 1.25 -16.29 8.99
C LEU A 138 0.49 -15.30 8.08
N HIS A 139 -0.45 -14.57 8.66
CA HIS A 139 -1.11 -13.46 7.99
C HIS A 139 -0.10 -12.39 7.54
N ALA A 140 -0.37 -11.71 6.42
CA ALA A 140 0.55 -10.74 5.82
C ALA A 140 0.95 -9.61 6.78
N VAL A 141 0.04 -9.12 7.62
CA VAL A 141 0.31 -8.12 8.66
C VAL A 141 1.39 -8.63 9.61
N GLU A 142 1.20 -9.83 10.14
CA GLU A 142 2.12 -10.42 11.10
C GLU A 142 3.50 -10.69 10.49
N ARG A 143 3.53 -11.15 9.24
CA ARG A 143 4.79 -11.36 8.51
C ARG A 143 5.58 -10.07 8.34
N ASN A 144 4.89 -8.97 7.97
CA ASN A 144 5.55 -7.66 7.80
C ASN A 144 6.08 -7.14 9.15
N ARG A 145 5.31 -7.27 10.23
CA ARG A 145 5.70 -6.86 11.58
C ARG A 145 6.90 -7.64 12.08
N ARG A 146 6.90 -8.97 11.93
CA ARG A 146 8.02 -9.83 12.34
C ARG A 146 9.29 -9.56 11.55
N LEU A 147 9.18 -9.31 10.24
CA LEU A 147 10.34 -8.92 9.44
C LEU A 147 10.95 -7.62 9.95
N ALA A 148 10.11 -6.60 10.18
CA ALA A 148 10.57 -5.30 10.69
C ALA A 148 11.21 -5.43 12.08
N ALA A 149 10.59 -6.21 12.96
CA ALA A 149 11.10 -6.48 14.30
C ALA A 149 12.48 -7.18 14.27
N ALA A 150 12.61 -8.22 13.44
CA ALA A 150 13.88 -8.93 13.27
C ALA A 150 14.98 -8.05 12.65
N ALA A 151 14.61 -7.17 11.71
CA ALA A 151 15.54 -6.24 11.07
C ALA A 151 16.05 -5.15 12.03
N LEU A 152 15.22 -4.72 12.97
CA LEU A 152 15.46 -3.53 13.79
C LEU A 152 15.69 -3.84 15.28
N GLY A 153 15.62 -5.13 15.67
CA GLY A 153 15.98 -5.59 17.00
C GLY A 153 14.94 -5.32 18.10
N TYR A 154 13.64 -5.39 17.77
CA TYR A 154 12.56 -5.29 18.78
C TYR A 154 11.65 -6.51 18.77
N ALA A 155 10.80 -6.67 19.77
CA ALA A 155 9.78 -7.72 19.84
C ALA A 155 8.45 -7.22 19.31
N VAL A 156 7.70 -8.10 18.62
CA VAL A 156 6.33 -7.80 18.18
C VAL A 156 5.38 -7.94 19.36
N GLU A 157 4.61 -6.91 19.65
CA GLU A 157 3.56 -6.92 20.67
C GLU A 157 2.20 -7.30 20.07
N ASP A 158 1.26 -7.69 20.93
CA ASP A 158 -0.12 -7.98 20.51
C ASP A 158 -0.83 -6.74 19.95
N GLY A 159 -1.79 -6.98 19.05
CA GLY A 159 -2.53 -5.93 18.37
C GLY A 159 -1.81 -5.42 17.12
N GLY A 160 -2.38 -4.42 16.47
CA GLY A 160 -1.81 -3.81 15.25
C GLY A 160 -2.51 -2.49 14.93
N ASP A 161 -1.81 -1.38 15.15
CA ASP A 161 -2.29 -0.06 14.77
C ASP A 161 -1.81 0.29 13.36
N TYR A 162 -2.74 0.57 12.47
CA TYR A 162 -2.43 0.91 11.08
C TYR A 162 -1.82 2.32 10.92
N GLY A 163 -1.90 3.17 11.94
CA GLY A 163 -1.29 4.49 11.93
C GLY A 163 -1.84 5.46 10.87
N LEU A 164 -2.95 5.12 10.22
CA LEU A 164 -3.56 5.93 9.19
C LEU A 164 -4.39 7.06 9.82
N ARG A 165 -4.27 8.26 9.29
CA ARG A 165 -5.12 9.41 9.65
C ARG A 165 -6.25 9.51 8.64
N ALA A 166 -7.45 9.81 9.11
CA ALA A 166 -8.52 10.19 8.20
C ALA A 166 -8.17 11.49 7.47
N ALA A 167 -8.60 11.62 6.22
CA ALA A 167 -8.58 12.90 5.54
C ALA A 167 -9.46 13.91 6.30
N ASN A 168 -9.04 15.16 6.35
CA ASN A 168 -9.74 16.21 7.12
C ASN A 168 -11.11 16.56 6.52
N SER A 169 -11.37 16.23 5.26
CA SER A 169 -12.66 16.44 4.58
C SER A 169 -12.89 15.38 3.52
N LEU A 170 -14.16 15.04 3.33
CA LEU A 170 -14.60 14.26 2.18
C LEU A 170 -15.12 15.22 1.10
N PRO A 171 -14.93 14.92 -0.20
CA PRO A 171 -15.38 15.77 -1.29
C PRO A 171 -16.91 15.76 -1.49
N ILE A 172 -17.63 15.07 -0.61
CA ILE A 172 -19.08 14.89 -0.64
C ILE A 172 -19.69 15.01 0.74
N GLU A 173 -20.97 15.41 0.79
CA GLU A 173 -21.76 15.35 2.00
C GLU A 173 -22.14 13.91 2.33
N VAL A 174 -21.71 13.42 3.50
CA VAL A 174 -22.01 12.08 4.00
C VAL A 174 -23.05 12.22 5.13
N ARG A 175 -24.22 11.60 4.92
CA ARG A 175 -25.30 11.54 5.91
C ARG A 175 -25.27 10.20 6.61
N SER A 176 -25.41 10.22 7.93
CA SER A 176 -25.46 8.99 8.74
C SER A 176 -26.93 8.55 8.95
N PRO A 177 -27.25 7.25 8.87
CA PRO A 177 -26.33 6.15 8.56
C PRO A 177 -26.01 6.03 7.06
N PHE A 178 -24.80 5.52 6.74
CA PHE A 178 -24.39 5.26 5.35
C PHE A 178 -23.82 3.85 5.18
N ALA A 179 -23.82 3.38 3.93
CA ALA A 179 -23.16 2.15 3.49
C ALA A 179 -22.17 2.45 2.36
N LEU A 180 -20.95 1.91 2.45
CA LEU A 180 -19.93 2.04 1.42
C LEU A 180 -19.96 0.81 0.51
N PHE A 181 -20.27 1.00 -0.77
CA PHE A 181 -20.33 -0.05 -1.77
C PHE A 181 -19.01 -0.16 -2.52
N LEU A 182 -18.17 -1.13 -2.17
CA LEU A 182 -16.93 -1.42 -2.87
C LEU A 182 -17.22 -2.32 -4.08
N THR A 183 -17.71 -1.71 -5.16
CA THR A 183 -18.25 -2.41 -6.34
C THR A 183 -17.18 -2.95 -7.28
N MET A 184 -15.89 -2.62 -7.05
CA MET A 184 -14.78 -2.94 -7.95
C MET A 184 -13.79 -3.90 -7.31
N THR A 185 -13.17 -4.73 -8.13
CA THR A 185 -12.07 -5.63 -7.75
C THR A 185 -11.11 -5.80 -8.92
N SER A 186 -9.91 -6.29 -8.66
CA SER A 186 -8.89 -6.55 -9.67
C SER A 186 -9.15 -7.82 -10.52
N ARG A 187 -10.20 -8.58 -10.21
CA ARG A 187 -10.54 -9.85 -10.88
C ARG A 187 -12.03 -9.89 -11.16
N ASP A 188 -12.40 -10.12 -12.42
CA ASP A 188 -13.79 -10.10 -12.87
C ASP A 188 -14.64 -11.23 -12.24
N ASP A 189 -14.03 -12.38 -11.95
CA ASP A 189 -14.69 -13.51 -11.28
C ASP A 189 -15.13 -13.23 -9.83
N LYS A 190 -14.69 -12.11 -9.26
CA LYS A 190 -15.08 -11.63 -7.94
C LYS A 190 -16.09 -10.48 -7.98
N LEU A 191 -16.45 -10.04 -9.17
CA LEU A 191 -17.42 -8.95 -9.30
C LEU A 191 -18.84 -9.46 -9.01
N TRP A 192 -19.51 -8.78 -8.09
CA TRP A 192 -20.92 -8.98 -7.87
C TRP A 192 -21.74 -8.29 -8.97
N ALA A 193 -22.84 -8.90 -9.43
CA ALA A 193 -23.63 -8.36 -10.53
C ALA A 193 -24.22 -6.98 -10.21
N GLU A 194 -24.27 -6.08 -11.21
CA GLU A 194 -24.78 -4.71 -11.02
C GLU A 194 -26.23 -4.69 -10.52
N GLU A 195 -27.04 -5.63 -10.98
CA GLU A 195 -28.44 -5.77 -10.54
C GLU A 195 -28.56 -6.09 -9.04
N GLN A 196 -27.68 -6.92 -8.51
CA GLN A 196 -27.65 -7.24 -7.09
C GLN A 196 -27.25 -6.01 -6.24
N TRP A 197 -26.27 -5.22 -6.73
CA TRP A 197 -25.93 -3.95 -6.09
C TRP A 197 -27.09 -2.97 -6.09
N ARG A 198 -27.84 -2.86 -7.20
CA ARG A 198 -29.05 -2.01 -7.30
C ARG A 198 -30.13 -2.47 -6.30
N SER A 199 -30.40 -3.78 -6.27
CA SER A 199 -31.41 -4.35 -5.35
C SER A 199 -31.04 -4.07 -3.89
N LEU A 200 -29.77 -4.27 -3.52
CA LEU A 200 -29.29 -3.96 -2.17
C LEU A 200 -29.41 -2.46 -1.88
N GLY A 201 -29.01 -1.61 -2.81
CA GLY A 201 -29.09 -0.15 -2.67
C GLY A 201 -30.52 0.34 -2.46
N ALA A 202 -31.49 -0.18 -3.21
CA ALA A 202 -32.89 0.15 -3.05
C ALA A 202 -33.42 -0.24 -1.66
N LYS A 203 -33.05 -1.42 -1.15
CA LYS A 203 -33.44 -1.89 0.19
C LYS A 203 -32.85 -1.02 1.30
N LEU A 204 -31.61 -0.55 1.14
CA LEU A 204 -30.95 0.33 2.11
C LEU A 204 -31.53 1.74 2.07
N ALA A 205 -31.77 2.27 0.85
CA ALA A 205 -32.40 3.58 0.67
C ALA A 205 -33.80 3.65 1.30
N ALA A 206 -34.61 2.58 1.18
CA ALA A 206 -35.92 2.47 1.84
C ALA A 206 -35.83 2.52 3.38
N ARG A 207 -34.65 2.27 3.95
CA ARG A 207 -34.34 2.39 5.39
C ARG A 207 -33.67 3.72 5.75
N GLY A 208 -33.58 4.66 4.81
CA GLY A 208 -32.91 5.95 5.02
C GLY A 208 -31.38 5.89 5.06
N ILE A 209 -30.78 4.78 4.60
CA ILE A 209 -29.34 4.59 4.58
C ILE A 209 -28.79 5.11 3.24
N GLN A 210 -27.88 6.08 3.32
CA GLN A 210 -27.17 6.60 2.13
C GLN A 210 -26.17 5.55 1.61
N CYS A 211 -26.18 5.26 0.29
CA CYS A 211 -25.19 4.38 -0.33
C CYS A 211 -24.13 5.21 -1.07
N LEU A 212 -22.86 5.00 -0.71
CA LEU A 212 -21.70 5.66 -1.29
C LEU A 212 -20.96 4.68 -2.22
N LEU A 213 -20.68 5.10 -3.45
CA LEU A 213 -20.00 4.30 -4.47
C LEU A 213 -18.67 4.98 -4.86
N PRO A 214 -17.54 4.62 -4.22
CA PRO A 214 -16.24 5.18 -4.57
C PRO A 214 -15.76 4.62 -5.92
N TRP A 215 -15.01 5.44 -6.65
CA TRP A 215 -14.37 5.07 -7.90
C TRP A 215 -13.03 5.79 -8.03
N GLY A 216 -12.06 5.18 -8.73
CA GLY A 216 -10.74 5.75 -8.99
C GLY A 216 -10.44 5.96 -10.48
N ARG A 217 -11.13 5.23 -11.38
CA ARG A 217 -10.94 5.30 -12.83
C ARG A 217 -12.26 5.55 -13.54
N GLU A 218 -12.21 6.10 -14.75
CA GLU A 218 -13.39 6.42 -15.54
C GLU A 218 -14.30 5.20 -15.81
N GLU A 219 -13.71 4.03 -16.03
CA GLU A 219 -14.47 2.79 -16.21
C GLU A 219 -15.26 2.40 -14.94
N GLU A 220 -14.63 2.56 -13.78
CA GLU A 220 -15.26 2.35 -12.47
C GLU A 220 -16.38 3.36 -12.23
N ARG A 221 -16.15 4.64 -12.60
CA ARG A 221 -17.17 5.69 -12.56
C ARG A 221 -18.41 5.33 -13.37
N ARG A 222 -18.22 4.83 -14.61
CA ARG A 222 -19.32 4.37 -15.47
C ARG A 222 -20.10 3.24 -14.85
N ARG A 223 -19.41 2.26 -14.24
CA ARG A 223 -20.05 1.15 -13.52
C ARG A 223 -20.83 1.66 -12.30
N CYS A 224 -20.25 2.52 -11.47
CA CYS A 224 -20.93 3.15 -10.35
C CYS A 224 -22.17 3.93 -10.80
N ALA A 225 -22.09 4.65 -11.95
CA ALA A 225 -23.22 5.37 -12.51
C ALA A 225 -24.37 4.43 -12.91
N ARG A 226 -24.08 3.26 -13.49
CA ARG A 226 -25.12 2.25 -13.82
C ARG A 226 -25.75 1.64 -12.57
N ILE A 227 -24.99 1.45 -11.51
CA ILE A 227 -25.51 0.95 -10.22
C ILE A 227 -26.33 2.02 -9.49
N ALA A 228 -25.93 3.28 -9.55
CA ALA A 228 -26.54 4.40 -8.83
C ALA A 228 -27.88 4.91 -9.42
N VAL A 229 -28.47 4.23 -10.40
CA VAL A 229 -29.75 4.65 -11.04
C VAL A 229 -30.94 4.59 -10.05
N ALA A 230 -30.82 3.91 -8.91
CA ALA A 230 -31.84 3.91 -7.87
C ALA A 230 -31.78 5.21 -7.04
N PRO A 231 -32.95 5.80 -6.63
CA PRO A 231 -32.97 6.98 -5.79
C PRO A 231 -32.27 6.71 -4.43
N GLY A 232 -31.45 7.67 -3.98
CA GLY A 232 -30.72 7.56 -2.70
C GLY A 232 -29.22 7.27 -2.77
N HIS A 233 -28.62 7.19 -3.97
CA HIS A 233 -27.19 6.98 -4.14
C HIS A 233 -26.45 8.30 -4.39
N SER A 234 -25.45 8.60 -3.57
CA SER A 234 -24.51 9.71 -3.81
C SER A 234 -23.23 9.19 -4.46
N ARG A 235 -22.73 9.91 -5.44
CA ARG A 235 -21.49 9.60 -6.19
C ARG A 235 -20.33 10.28 -5.52
N SER A 236 -19.26 9.55 -5.23
CA SER A 236 -17.96 10.11 -4.80
C SER A 236 -16.88 9.73 -5.79
N GLY A 237 -16.07 10.69 -6.20
CA GLY A 237 -14.91 10.49 -7.06
C GLY A 237 -13.74 11.36 -6.62
N PRO A 238 -12.53 11.10 -7.12
CA PRO A 238 -11.41 11.98 -6.87
C PRO A 238 -11.64 13.35 -7.53
N ASN A 239 -11.26 14.40 -6.83
CA ASN A 239 -10.93 15.71 -7.45
C ASN A 239 -9.58 15.61 -8.11
#